data_757582c8946507050fbc9bedd98d68fd
#
_entry.id   757582c8946507050fbc9bedd98d68fd
#
_cell.length_a   1.000
_cell.length_b   1.000
_cell.length_c   1.000
_cell.angle_alpha   90.00
_cell.angle_beta   90.00
_cell.angle_gamma   90.00
#
_symmetry.space_group_name_H-M   'P 1'
#
loop_
_entity.id
_entity.type
_entity.pdbx_description
1 polymer ?
#
loop_
_entity_poly.entity_id
_entity_poly.type
_entity_poly.pdbx_seq_one_letter_code
_entity_poly.pdbx_strand_id
1 'polypeptide(L)'
;MKKFLAGFCAAAIAAGCMGMTVMADTEATDKLTSYEATSDNVKLIGRTYRKGDTTILGYSASGIEFKCTGTKAVFNVNGSVGEARIGVFVNGKLVKQGYIKNKKTNAVEVELPEGESTVKLIKLSEAAQSVIAIDSFEVDGKPQPTEAAKHSIEFIGDSITCGYGVDDPLGKSFSIYNENAAKTYAYKAAQNFGADYSFVSVSGAGVISGYSGNGKINDALLVPNFYDKFCFTW
;
A
#
# COMPACT_ATOMS: atom_id res chain seq x y z
N MET A 1 -26.72 -80.21 -5.12
CA MET A 1 -27.95 -80.67 -5.73
C MET A 1 -28.85 -79.48 -6.04
N LYS A 2 -29.41 -79.48 -7.28
CA LYS A 2 -30.46 -78.62 -7.85
C LYS A 2 -30.04 -77.19 -8.30
N LYS A 3 -29.78 -77.17 -9.50
CA LYS A 3 -30.19 -76.51 -10.78
C LYS A 3 -31.55 -75.83 -10.72
N PHE A 4 -31.63 -74.60 -11.39
CA PHE A 4 -32.69 -74.15 -12.34
C PHE A 4 -32.33 -72.71 -12.71
N LEU A 5 -31.98 -72.42 -13.88
CA LEU A 5 -32.58 -72.33 -15.24
C LEU A 5 -33.29 -70.93 -15.44
N ALA A 6 -32.70 -70.17 -16.23
CA ALA A 6 -33.10 -69.37 -17.40
C ALA A 6 -34.33 -68.44 -17.31
N GLY A 7 -34.13 -67.27 -17.81
CA GLY A 7 -35.12 -66.32 -18.30
C GLY A 7 -34.49 -65.18 -19.04
N PHE A 8 -34.39 -65.32 -20.37
CA PHE A 8 -34.05 -64.29 -21.34
C PHE A 8 -35.20 -63.30 -21.48
N CYS A 9 -34.98 -62.02 -21.20
CA CYS A 9 -35.80 -60.93 -21.78
C CYS A 9 -34.89 -59.88 -22.37
N ALA A 10 -34.86 -59.85 -23.68
CA ALA A 10 -34.26 -58.77 -24.46
C ALA A 10 -35.16 -57.53 -24.37
N ALA A 11 -34.65 -56.47 -23.83
CA ALA A 11 -35.23 -55.14 -23.98
C ALA A 11 -34.19 -54.25 -24.68
N ALA A 12 -34.49 -53.84 -25.90
CA ALA A 12 -33.73 -52.86 -26.64
C ALA A 12 -33.88 -51.49 -25.97
N ILE A 13 -32.77 -50.98 -25.45
CA ILE A 13 -32.71 -49.62 -24.99
C ILE A 13 -32.01 -48.79 -26.05
N ALA A 14 -32.77 -47.87 -26.65
CA ALA A 14 -32.25 -46.86 -27.57
C ALA A 14 -31.21 -45.99 -26.87
N ALA A 15 -29.98 -46.00 -27.34
CA ALA A 15 -28.93 -45.14 -26.90
C ALA A 15 -29.21 -43.69 -27.40
N GLY A 16 -29.79 -42.90 -26.51
CA GLY A 16 -29.79 -41.43 -26.66
C GLY A 16 -28.40 -40.91 -26.31
N CYS A 17 -27.63 -40.53 -27.32
CA CYS A 17 -26.43 -39.73 -27.14
C CYS A 17 -26.83 -38.36 -26.59
N MET A 18 -26.85 -38.20 -25.25
CA MET A 18 -26.76 -36.89 -24.62
C MET A 18 -25.32 -36.44 -24.79
N GLY A 19 -25.11 -35.55 -25.75
CA GLY A 19 -23.85 -34.78 -25.86
C GLY A 19 -23.65 -33.99 -24.56
N MET A 20 -22.78 -34.46 -23.69
CA MET A 20 -22.19 -33.60 -22.65
C MET A 20 -21.35 -32.56 -23.39
N THR A 21 -21.88 -31.36 -23.57
CA THR A 21 -21.07 -30.17 -23.81
C THR A 21 -20.24 -29.99 -22.53
N VAL A 22 -19.02 -30.43 -22.58
CA VAL A 22 -17.97 -29.97 -21.63
C VAL A 22 -17.83 -28.49 -21.95
N MET A 23 -18.45 -27.64 -21.17
CA MET A 23 -18.04 -26.25 -21.08
C MET A 23 -16.60 -26.30 -20.60
N ALA A 24 -15.66 -26.05 -21.49
CA ALA A 24 -14.32 -25.71 -21.08
C ALA A 24 -14.47 -24.41 -20.28
N ASP A 25 -14.35 -24.50 -18.96
CA ASP A 25 -13.97 -23.36 -18.15
C ASP A 25 -12.63 -22.90 -18.72
N THR A 26 -12.69 -21.91 -19.59
CA THR A 26 -11.55 -21.05 -19.87
C THR A 26 -11.30 -20.37 -18.54
N GLU A 27 -10.32 -20.86 -17.75
CA GLU A 27 -9.66 -20.03 -16.76
C GLU A 27 -9.24 -18.76 -17.51
N ALA A 28 -10.02 -17.71 -17.36
CA ALA A 28 -9.58 -16.38 -17.71
C ALA A 28 -8.37 -16.15 -16.81
N THR A 29 -7.18 -16.32 -17.33
CA THR A 29 -5.97 -15.81 -16.68
C THR A 29 -6.19 -14.31 -16.64
N ASP A 30 -6.60 -13.81 -15.46
CA ASP A 30 -6.83 -12.40 -15.21
C ASP A 30 -5.52 -11.67 -15.49
N LYS A 31 -5.42 -11.12 -16.70
CA LYS A 31 -4.20 -10.48 -17.19
C LYS A 31 -4.06 -9.15 -16.47
N LEU A 32 -3.05 -9.04 -15.62
CA LEU A 32 -2.69 -7.79 -14.98
C LEU A 32 -2.40 -6.71 -16.03
N THR A 33 -3.00 -5.55 -15.85
CA THR A 33 -2.76 -4.35 -16.66
C THR A 33 -1.98 -3.35 -15.84
N SER A 34 -0.90 -2.81 -16.40
CA SER A 34 -0.04 -1.84 -15.74
C SER A 34 -0.57 -0.42 -15.87
N TYR A 35 -0.52 0.33 -14.79
CA TYR A 35 -0.96 1.71 -14.67
C TYR A 35 0.12 2.57 -14.00
N GLU A 36 0.17 3.83 -14.39
CA GLU A 36 0.93 4.84 -13.68
C GLU A 36 0.18 5.33 -12.45
N ALA A 37 0.89 5.64 -11.37
CA ALA A 37 0.32 6.19 -10.15
C ALA A 37 0.05 7.71 -10.27
N THR A 38 -0.84 8.10 -11.19
CA THR A 38 -1.28 9.48 -11.44
C THR A 38 -2.65 9.74 -10.83
N SER A 39 -3.03 11.02 -10.73
CA SER A 39 -4.36 11.44 -10.26
C SER A 39 -5.53 10.87 -11.07
N ASP A 40 -5.28 10.44 -12.31
CA ASP A 40 -6.30 9.82 -13.17
C ASP A 40 -6.62 8.39 -12.73
N ASN A 41 -5.65 7.70 -12.13
CA ASN A 41 -5.75 6.30 -11.75
C ASN A 41 -5.88 6.11 -10.23
N VAL A 42 -5.31 7.03 -9.44
CA VAL A 42 -5.24 6.91 -7.97
C VAL A 42 -5.45 8.26 -7.28
N LYS A 43 -5.97 8.24 -6.06
CA LYS A 43 -5.85 9.37 -5.13
C LYS A 43 -4.43 9.38 -4.56
N LEU A 44 -3.74 10.49 -4.71
CA LEU A 44 -2.44 10.75 -4.09
C LEU A 44 -2.65 11.14 -2.63
N ILE A 45 -1.88 10.56 -1.73
CA ILE A 45 -1.99 10.78 -0.28
C ILE A 45 -0.76 11.54 0.22
N GLY A 46 -0.98 12.64 0.93
CA GLY A 46 0.08 13.50 1.43
C GLY A 46 0.84 14.20 0.30
N ARG A 47 2.08 14.59 0.59
CA ARG A 47 2.94 15.26 -0.40
C ARG A 47 3.66 14.22 -1.25
N THR A 48 3.39 14.26 -2.54
CA THR A 48 4.03 13.39 -3.55
C THR A 48 4.73 14.26 -4.61
N TYR A 49 5.69 13.68 -5.32
CA TYR A 49 6.38 14.35 -6.41
C TYR A 49 6.39 13.46 -7.65
N ARG A 50 6.07 14.04 -8.81
CA ARG A 50 6.10 13.33 -10.09
C ARG A 50 7.43 13.57 -10.80
N LYS A 51 8.14 12.49 -11.18
CA LYS A 51 9.35 12.53 -11.96
C LYS A 51 9.24 11.57 -13.14
N GLY A 52 8.98 12.11 -14.34
CA GLY A 52 8.62 11.28 -15.50
C GLY A 52 7.37 10.47 -15.19
N ASP A 53 7.42 9.17 -15.37
CA ASP A 53 6.30 8.25 -15.15
C ASP A 53 6.22 7.71 -13.71
N THR A 54 7.16 8.12 -12.87
CA THR A 54 7.30 7.63 -11.49
C THR A 54 6.69 8.61 -10.48
N THR A 55 5.94 8.11 -9.51
CA THR A 55 5.44 8.89 -8.37
C THR A 55 6.28 8.63 -7.14
N ILE A 56 6.82 9.70 -6.54
CA ILE A 56 7.75 9.65 -5.42
C ILE A 56 7.04 10.01 -4.12
N LEU A 57 7.23 9.16 -3.10
CA LEU A 57 6.70 9.28 -1.75
C LEU A 57 7.84 9.66 -0.79
N GLY A 58 7.78 10.85 -0.23
CA GLY A 58 8.82 11.35 0.67
C GLY A 58 8.48 11.17 2.15
N TYR A 59 7.55 11.94 2.67
CA TYR A 59 7.16 11.93 4.08
C TYR A 59 6.47 10.64 4.52
N SER A 60 6.44 10.42 5.84
CA SER A 60 5.67 9.35 6.48
C SER A 60 4.20 9.42 6.09
N ALA A 61 3.55 8.28 5.96
CA ALA A 61 2.16 8.11 5.57
C ALA A 61 1.78 8.65 4.17
N SER A 62 2.72 9.19 3.37
CA SER A 62 2.45 9.47 1.96
C SER A 62 2.22 8.19 1.17
N GLY A 63 1.39 8.25 0.12
CA GLY A 63 1.02 7.05 -0.61
C GLY A 63 0.04 7.27 -1.75
N ILE A 64 -0.59 6.18 -2.15
CA ILE A 64 -1.64 6.15 -3.18
C ILE A 64 -2.84 5.32 -2.70
N GLU A 65 -4.03 5.67 -3.18
CA GLU A 65 -5.26 4.93 -2.90
C GLU A 65 -6.15 4.89 -4.15
N PHE A 66 -6.73 3.72 -4.44
CA PHE A 66 -7.65 3.54 -5.54
C PHE A 66 -8.71 2.49 -5.21
N LYS A 67 -9.78 2.48 -5.98
CA LYS A 67 -10.78 1.42 -6.03
C LYS A 67 -10.59 0.60 -7.30
N CYS A 68 -10.80 -0.69 -7.22
CA CYS A 68 -10.90 -1.55 -8.38
C CYS A 68 -11.74 -2.79 -8.09
N THR A 69 -12.33 -3.35 -9.14
CA THR A 69 -12.91 -4.69 -9.12
C THR A 69 -11.92 -5.62 -9.77
N GLY A 70 -11.32 -6.50 -9.00
CA GLY A 70 -10.28 -7.42 -9.44
C GLY A 70 -9.93 -8.38 -8.31
N THR A 71 -9.02 -9.29 -8.56
CA THR A 71 -8.59 -10.32 -7.60
C THR A 71 -7.19 -10.08 -7.05
N LYS A 72 -6.41 -9.19 -7.72
CA LYS A 72 -4.99 -9.01 -7.43
C LYS A 72 -4.50 -7.59 -7.73
N ALA A 73 -3.60 -7.10 -6.89
CA ALA A 73 -2.85 -5.88 -7.15
C ALA A 73 -1.34 -6.10 -6.91
N VAL A 74 -0.50 -5.53 -7.78
CA VAL A 74 0.96 -5.58 -7.68
C VAL A 74 1.49 -4.16 -7.78
N PHE A 75 2.33 -3.74 -6.83
CA PHE A 75 2.98 -2.43 -6.84
C PHE A 75 4.46 -2.63 -7.17
N ASN A 76 4.92 -2.01 -8.25
CA ASN A 76 6.33 -1.98 -8.65
C ASN A 76 6.98 -0.76 -8.01
N VAL A 77 7.74 -0.99 -6.93
CA VAL A 77 8.30 0.08 -6.10
C VAL A 77 9.80 -0.09 -5.93
N ASN A 78 10.51 1.02 -5.83
CA ASN A 78 11.93 1.03 -5.50
C ASN A 78 12.25 2.07 -4.42
N GLY A 79 13.38 1.90 -3.72
CA GLY A 79 13.85 2.81 -2.70
C GLY A 79 15.05 3.63 -3.19
N SER A 80 15.28 4.83 -2.61
CA SER A 80 16.42 5.69 -2.96
C SER A 80 17.72 5.21 -2.34
N VAL A 81 17.88 5.33 -1.06
CA VAL A 81 19.02 4.89 -0.24
C VAL A 81 18.47 4.23 1.02
N GLY A 82 19.22 3.28 1.58
CA GLY A 82 18.76 2.56 2.78
C GLY A 82 17.53 1.68 2.52
N GLU A 83 16.66 1.61 3.49
CA GLU A 83 15.40 0.87 3.42
C GLU A 83 14.22 1.78 3.77
N ALA A 84 13.08 1.57 3.13
CA ALA A 84 11.81 2.16 3.52
C ALA A 84 10.84 1.07 3.93
N ARG A 85 10.06 1.30 4.98
CA ARG A 85 8.95 0.44 5.37
C ARG A 85 7.68 0.90 4.68
N ILE A 86 6.92 -0.05 4.14
CA ILE A 86 5.62 0.19 3.50
C ILE A 86 4.52 -0.64 4.14
N GLY A 87 3.29 -0.20 3.97
CA GLY A 87 2.08 -0.96 4.27
C GLY A 87 1.08 -0.91 3.14
N VAL A 88 0.46 -2.05 2.83
CA VAL A 88 -0.66 -2.15 1.90
C VAL A 88 -1.92 -2.47 2.69
N PHE A 89 -2.95 -1.69 2.44
CA PHE A 89 -4.26 -1.82 3.06
C PHE A 89 -5.29 -2.19 2.00
N VAL A 90 -6.14 -3.14 2.31
CA VAL A 90 -7.30 -3.50 1.49
C VAL A 90 -8.55 -3.31 2.36
N ASN A 91 -9.49 -2.51 1.88
CA ASN A 91 -10.72 -2.17 2.60
C ASN A 91 -10.45 -1.68 4.04
N GLY A 92 -9.42 -0.83 4.18
CA GLY A 92 -8.99 -0.23 5.45
C GLY A 92 -8.19 -1.16 6.38
N LYS A 93 -8.02 -2.43 6.05
CA LYS A 93 -7.24 -3.38 6.84
C LYS A 93 -5.82 -3.52 6.30
N LEU A 94 -4.83 -3.47 7.17
CA LEU A 94 -3.43 -3.74 6.80
C LEU A 94 -3.28 -5.23 6.45
N VAL A 95 -3.01 -5.53 5.19
CA VAL A 95 -2.88 -6.92 4.68
C VAL A 95 -1.43 -7.30 4.42
N LYS A 96 -0.57 -6.33 4.13
CA LYS A 96 0.85 -6.57 3.87
C LYS A 96 1.72 -5.46 4.40
N GLN A 97 2.86 -5.81 4.94
CA GLN A 97 3.97 -4.91 5.25
C GLN A 97 5.23 -5.43 4.58
N GLY A 98 6.12 -4.53 4.22
CA GLY A 98 7.38 -4.90 3.58
C GLY A 98 8.44 -3.82 3.73
N TYR A 99 9.65 -4.17 3.35
CA TYR A 99 10.80 -3.28 3.36
C TYR A 99 11.33 -3.16 1.94
N ILE A 100 11.33 -1.95 1.43
CA ILE A 100 11.82 -1.63 0.09
C ILE A 100 13.27 -1.25 0.20
N LYS A 101 14.12 -2.09 -0.36
CA LYS A 101 15.58 -1.89 -0.37
C LYS A 101 16.02 -1.04 -1.55
N ASN A 102 17.17 -0.40 -1.34
CA ASN A 102 17.83 0.49 -2.27
C ASN A 102 17.91 -0.07 -3.70
N LYS A 103 17.53 0.75 -4.69
CA LYS A 103 17.77 0.61 -6.13
C LYS A 103 17.36 -0.71 -6.79
N LYS A 104 16.48 -1.48 -6.17
CA LYS A 104 15.83 -2.63 -6.78
C LYS A 104 14.34 -2.34 -6.92
N THR A 105 13.78 -2.62 -8.07
CA THR A 105 12.33 -2.72 -8.20
C THR A 105 11.87 -3.93 -7.41
N ASN A 106 10.92 -3.71 -6.51
CA ASN A 106 10.30 -4.74 -5.69
C ASN A 106 8.84 -4.84 -6.12
N ALA A 107 8.38 -6.01 -6.49
CA ALA A 107 6.99 -6.28 -6.72
C ALA A 107 6.31 -6.60 -5.38
N VAL A 108 5.38 -5.75 -4.97
CA VAL A 108 4.58 -5.93 -3.75
C VAL A 108 3.19 -6.37 -4.15
N GLU A 109 2.93 -7.65 -4.05
CA GLU A 109 1.70 -8.29 -4.46
C GLU A 109 0.73 -8.47 -3.30
N VAL A 110 -0.57 -8.24 -3.53
CA VAL A 110 -1.67 -8.51 -2.59
C VAL A 110 -2.86 -9.10 -3.34
N GLU A 111 -3.50 -10.07 -2.72
CA GLU A 111 -4.79 -10.60 -3.14
C GLU A 111 -5.92 -9.66 -2.74
N LEU A 112 -6.95 -9.56 -3.58
CA LEU A 112 -8.13 -8.76 -3.34
C LEU A 112 -9.35 -9.68 -3.17
N PRO A 113 -10.26 -9.37 -2.24
CA PRO A 113 -11.50 -10.11 -2.12
C PRO A 113 -12.40 -9.86 -3.35
N GLU A 114 -13.33 -10.76 -3.59
CA GLU A 114 -14.34 -10.59 -4.63
C GLU A 114 -15.11 -9.26 -4.49
N GLY A 115 -15.41 -8.65 -5.62
CA GLY A 115 -16.12 -7.37 -5.70
C GLY A 115 -15.19 -6.16 -5.74
N GLU A 116 -15.76 -4.98 -5.45
CA GLU A 116 -14.99 -3.73 -5.42
C GLU A 116 -14.15 -3.64 -4.13
N SER A 117 -12.88 -3.40 -4.28
CA SER A 117 -11.93 -3.18 -3.19
C SER A 117 -11.33 -1.79 -3.23
N THR A 118 -11.14 -1.20 -2.05
CA THR A 118 -10.27 -0.02 -1.88
C THR A 118 -8.88 -0.50 -1.50
N VAL A 119 -7.90 -0.17 -2.32
CA VAL A 119 -6.49 -0.56 -2.13
C VAL A 119 -5.65 0.68 -1.87
N LYS A 120 -4.83 0.64 -0.81
CA LYS A 120 -3.98 1.75 -0.41
C LYS A 120 -2.57 1.25 -0.11
N LEU A 121 -1.57 1.87 -0.72
CA LEU A 121 -0.17 1.71 -0.36
C LEU A 121 0.33 3.00 0.27
N ILE A 122 0.91 2.91 1.46
CA ILE A 122 1.56 4.05 2.13
C ILE A 122 2.96 3.70 2.61
N LYS A 123 3.80 4.73 2.66
CA LYS A 123 5.12 4.70 3.29
C LYS A 123 4.97 4.78 4.80
N LEU A 124 5.51 3.81 5.53
CA LEU A 124 5.38 3.72 7.01
C LEU A 124 6.55 4.33 7.75
N SER A 125 7.71 4.50 7.11
CA SER A 125 8.91 5.10 7.69
C SER A 125 9.13 6.54 7.21
N GLU A 126 9.94 7.31 7.90
CA GLU A 126 10.22 8.70 7.56
C GLU A 126 11.19 8.88 6.37
N ALA A 127 11.24 10.10 5.83
CA ALA A 127 12.06 10.44 4.66
C ALA A 127 13.56 10.29 4.91
N ALA A 128 14.02 10.49 6.14
CA ALA A 128 15.43 10.38 6.51
C ALA A 128 15.98 8.96 6.33
N GLN A 129 15.12 7.94 6.34
CA GLN A 129 15.54 6.55 6.13
C GLN A 129 15.63 6.20 4.65
N SER A 130 14.63 6.54 3.87
CA SER A 130 14.56 6.35 2.43
C SER A 130 13.34 7.04 1.83
N VAL A 131 13.42 7.39 0.57
CA VAL A 131 12.30 7.83 -0.27
C VAL A 131 11.87 6.67 -1.14
N ILE A 132 10.58 6.51 -1.40
CA ILE A 132 10.05 5.45 -2.25
C ILE A 132 9.60 6.05 -3.58
N ALA A 133 9.90 5.34 -4.66
CA ALA A 133 9.36 5.58 -5.98
C ALA A 133 8.38 4.47 -6.35
N ILE A 134 7.19 4.83 -6.82
CA ILE A 134 6.23 3.91 -7.42
C ILE A 134 6.40 4.06 -8.93
N ASP A 135 7.00 3.06 -9.56
CA ASP A 135 7.23 3.04 -11.00
C ASP A 135 5.93 2.75 -11.76
N SER A 136 5.16 1.78 -11.25
CA SER A 136 3.84 1.42 -11.76
C SER A 136 3.08 0.60 -10.71
N PHE A 137 1.81 0.38 -10.94
CA PHE A 137 1.07 -0.68 -10.28
C PHE A 137 0.24 -1.46 -11.31
N GLU A 138 -0.07 -2.70 -11.00
CA GLU A 138 -0.78 -3.61 -11.90
C GLU A 138 -2.02 -4.16 -11.19
N VAL A 139 -3.12 -4.22 -11.90
CA VAL A 139 -4.38 -4.83 -11.44
C VAL A 139 -5.02 -5.57 -12.60
N ASP A 140 -5.81 -6.59 -12.30
CA ASP A 140 -6.65 -7.32 -13.26
C ASP A 140 -8.00 -6.62 -13.54
N GLY A 141 -8.26 -5.50 -12.85
CA GLY A 141 -9.39 -4.61 -13.06
C GLY A 141 -8.99 -3.23 -13.54
N LYS A 142 -9.96 -2.31 -13.61
CA LYS A 142 -9.71 -0.90 -13.91
C LYS A 142 -9.65 -0.11 -12.61
N PRO A 143 -8.52 0.54 -12.30
CA PRO A 143 -8.41 1.38 -11.12
C PRO A 143 -9.15 2.70 -11.32
N GLN A 144 -9.65 3.25 -10.21
CA GLN A 144 -10.26 4.59 -10.13
C GLN A 144 -9.79 5.26 -8.84
N PRO A 145 -9.44 6.54 -8.85
CA PRO A 145 -9.11 7.26 -7.62
C PRO A 145 -10.30 7.22 -6.64
N THR A 146 -10.02 7.09 -5.35
CA THR A 146 -11.04 7.30 -4.34
C THR A 146 -11.41 8.78 -4.25
N GLU A 147 -12.62 9.08 -3.81
CA GLU A 147 -13.06 10.46 -3.63
C GLU A 147 -12.25 11.17 -2.55
N ALA A 148 -12.08 12.48 -2.71
CA ALA A 148 -11.51 13.32 -1.66
C ALA A 148 -12.44 13.35 -0.45
N ALA A 149 -11.88 13.26 0.75
CA ALA A 149 -12.63 13.42 1.97
C ALA A 149 -13.15 14.88 2.11
N LYS A 150 -14.23 15.06 2.86
CA LYS A 150 -14.79 16.40 3.14
C LYS A 150 -13.79 17.30 3.87
N HIS A 151 -12.92 16.72 4.66
CA HIS A 151 -11.92 17.41 5.47
C HIS A 151 -10.53 16.87 5.15
N SER A 152 -9.53 17.74 5.25
CA SER A 152 -8.12 17.40 5.15
C SER A 152 -7.38 17.94 6.37
N ILE A 153 -6.47 17.15 6.93
CA ILE A 153 -5.68 17.52 8.10
C ILE A 153 -4.19 17.41 7.74
N GLU A 154 -3.43 18.48 7.95
CA GLU A 154 -1.98 18.41 7.87
C GLU A 154 -1.41 18.29 9.28
N PHE A 155 -0.55 17.29 9.48
CA PHE A 155 0.15 17.04 10.73
C PHE A 155 1.63 17.43 10.57
N ILE A 156 2.03 18.47 11.31
CA ILE A 156 3.42 18.92 11.33
C ILE A 156 4.02 18.45 12.64
N GLY A 157 5.17 17.76 12.57
CA GLY A 157 5.74 17.19 13.78
C GLY A 157 7.13 16.57 13.62
N ASP A 158 7.49 15.83 14.63
CA ASP A 158 8.78 15.18 14.78
C ASP A 158 8.67 13.63 14.73
N SER A 159 9.55 12.95 15.44
CA SER A 159 9.60 11.49 15.53
C SER A 159 8.31 10.84 16.02
N ILE A 160 7.55 11.50 16.88
CA ILE A 160 6.26 10.98 17.38
C ILE A 160 5.25 10.92 16.24
N THR A 161 5.25 11.91 15.38
CA THR A 161 4.39 11.96 14.18
C THR A 161 4.88 11.00 13.10
N CYS A 162 6.20 10.79 12.95
CA CYS A 162 6.76 9.77 12.06
C CYS A 162 6.39 8.34 12.49
N GLY A 163 6.17 8.12 13.78
CA GLY A 163 5.92 6.80 14.35
C GLY A 163 7.19 6.09 14.82
N TYR A 164 8.23 6.87 15.18
CA TYR A 164 9.50 6.38 15.71
C TYR A 164 9.27 5.51 16.95
N GLY A 165 9.76 4.26 16.91
CA GLY A 165 9.69 3.33 18.04
C GLY A 165 8.29 2.85 18.41
N VAL A 166 7.24 3.17 17.64
CA VAL A 166 5.85 2.82 17.99
C VAL A 166 5.59 1.31 17.99
N ASP A 167 6.38 0.54 17.26
CA ASP A 167 6.36 -0.93 17.23
C ASP A 167 7.37 -1.57 18.20
N ASP A 168 8.07 -0.77 18.99
CA ASP A 168 9.02 -1.25 19.99
C ASP A 168 8.41 -1.22 21.39
N PRO A 169 8.07 -2.35 22.00
CA PRO A 169 7.46 -2.39 23.30
C PRO A 169 8.45 -2.08 24.46
N LEU A 170 9.75 -2.00 24.19
CA LEU A 170 10.79 -1.97 25.24
C LEU A 170 11.76 -0.79 25.15
N GLY A 171 11.49 0.21 24.31
CA GLY A 171 12.33 1.41 24.20
C GLY A 171 13.75 1.12 23.70
N LYS A 172 13.89 0.21 22.76
CA LYS A 172 15.19 -0.09 22.12
C LYS A 172 15.64 1.06 21.22
N SER A 173 16.91 1.03 20.82
CA SER A 173 17.46 1.96 19.85
C SER A 173 16.63 1.96 18.57
N PHE A 174 16.56 3.12 17.90
CA PHE A 174 15.84 3.25 16.64
C PHE A 174 16.21 2.17 15.63
N SER A 175 15.19 1.67 15.01
CA SER A 175 15.29 0.80 13.84
C SER A 175 14.10 1.08 12.92
N ILE A 176 14.31 1.03 11.62
CA ILE A 176 13.22 1.11 10.63
C ILE A 176 12.13 0.04 10.87
N TYR A 177 12.50 -1.06 11.54
CA TYR A 177 11.57 -2.15 11.86
C TYR A 177 10.57 -1.80 12.97
N ASN A 178 10.86 -0.79 13.78
CA ASN A 178 9.98 -0.32 14.86
C ASN A 178 9.34 1.05 14.59
N GLU A 179 9.56 1.65 13.41
CA GLU A 179 8.89 2.87 12.95
C GLU A 179 7.62 2.54 12.14
N ASN A 180 6.48 3.16 12.47
CA ASN A 180 5.22 2.88 11.80
C ASN A 180 4.24 4.05 11.85
N ALA A 181 4.19 4.83 10.78
CA ALA A 181 3.31 5.99 10.66
C ALA A 181 1.82 5.63 10.81
N ALA A 182 1.39 4.45 10.40
CA ALA A 182 -0.01 4.03 10.51
C ALA A 182 -0.48 3.75 11.95
N LYS A 183 0.43 3.70 12.90
CA LYS A 183 0.11 3.51 14.33
C LYS A 183 0.16 4.80 15.14
N THR A 184 0.53 5.93 14.53
CA THR A 184 0.64 7.22 15.19
C THR A 184 -0.72 7.82 15.58
N TYR A 185 -0.68 8.79 16.49
CA TYR A 185 -1.85 9.58 16.83
C TYR A 185 -2.43 10.32 15.62
N ALA A 186 -1.55 10.82 14.76
CA ALA A 186 -1.91 11.59 13.58
C ALA A 186 -2.70 10.74 12.57
N TYR A 187 -2.20 9.55 12.25
CA TYR A 187 -2.92 8.63 11.36
C TYR A 187 -4.28 8.21 11.95
N LYS A 188 -4.30 7.84 13.24
CA LYS A 188 -5.54 7.46 13.93
C LYS A 188 -6.55 8.61 14.00
N ALA A 189 -6.11 9.83 14.23
CA ALA A 189 -6.99 11.00 14.23
C ALA A 189 -7.61 11.22 12.84
N ALA A 190 -6.80 11.20 11.78
CA ALA A 190 -7.31 11.32 10.41
C ALA A 190 -8.35 10.25 10.09
N GLN A 191 -8.08 8.98 10.45
CA GLN A 191 -9.04 7.89 10.25
C GLN A 191 -10.34 8.10 11.05
N ASN A 192 -10.26 8.51 12.31
CA ASN A 192 -11.43 8.75 13.17
C ASN A 192 -12.31 9.89 12.66
N PHE A 193 -11.72 10.91 12.05
CA PHE A 193 -12.45 12.03 11.45
C PHE A 193 -12.90 11.76 10.00
N GLY A 194 -12.51 10.62 9.41
CA GLY A 194 -12.74 10.35 7.99
C GLY A 194 -12.12 11.41 7.09
N ALA A 195 -10.95 11.93 7.47
CA ALA A 195 -10.27 13.02 6.79
C ALA A 195 -9.14 12.50 5.89
N ASP A 196 -8.91 13.20 4.78
CA ASP A 196 -7.64 13.11 4.06
C ASP A 196 -6.53 13.71 4.92
N TYR A 197 -5.30 13.30 4.71
CA TYR A 197 -4.21 13.74 5.56
C TYR A 197 -2.90 13.95 4.80
N SER A 198 -2.05 14.79 5.37
CA SER A 198 -0.67 15.01 4.97
C SER A 198 0.21 15.07 6.21
N PHE A 199 1.35 14.40 6.16
CA PHE A 199 2.36 14.49 7.21
C PHE A 199 3.55 15.30 6.71
N VAL A 200 3.97 16.27 7.51
CA VAL A 200 5.24 17.00 7.36
C VAL A 200 6.01 16.77 8.65
N SER A 201 6.67 15.62 8.73
CA SER A 201 7.33 15.19 9.96
C SER A 201 8.72 14.60 9.68
N VAL A 202 9.66 14.97 10.56
CA VAL A 202 11.05 14.52 10.53
C VAL A 202 11.52 14.33 11.96
N SER A 203 12.12 13.19 12.28
CA SER A 203 12.65 12.90 13.61
C SER A 203 13.67 13.94 14.04
N GLY A 204 13.49 14.48 15.25
CA GLY A 204 14.32 15.53 15.79
C GLY A 204 14.04 16.94 15.28
N ALA A 205 13.03 17.14 14.42
CA ALA A 205 12.70 18.48 13.93
C ALA A 205 11.99 19.33 14.97
N GLY A 206 12.19 20.62 14.88
CA GLY A 206 11.54 21.63 15.71
C GLY A 206 11.33 22.94 14.99
N VAL A 207 10.53 23.84 15.55
CA VAL A 207 10.24 25.15 14.92
C VAL A 207 11.36 26.16 15.18
N ILE A 208 11.91 26.17 16.39
CA ILE A 208 12.97 27.12 16.81
C ILE A 208 14.33 26.44 16.84
N SER A 209 14.37 25.16 17.23
CA SER A 209 15.57 24.35 17.25
C SER A 209 15.19 22.89 17.01
N GLY A 210 15.95 22.19 16.18
CA GLY A 210 15.95 20.75 16.15
C GLY A 210 16.56 20.15 17.40
N TYR A 211 16.41 18.84 17.56
CA TYR A 211 17.03 18.09 18.66
C TYR A 211 18.55 18.30 18.70
N SER A 212 19.08 18.59 19.88
CA SER A 212 20.51 18.65 20.12
C SER A 212 20.85 18.03 21.48
N GLY A 213 21.78 17.08 21.49
CA GLY A 213 22.23 16.43 22.73
C GLY A 213 23.05 17.33 23.67
N ASN A 214 23.37 18.56 23.27
CA ASN A 214 24.23 19.49 24.01
C ASN A 214 23.53 20.79 24.44
N GLY A 215 22.20 20.88 24.25
CA GLY A 215 21.39 22.06 24.61
C GLY A 215 21.60 23.30 23.73
N LYS A 216 22.40 23.21 22.65
CA LYS A 216 22.58 24.31 21.70
C LYS A 216 21.50 24.26 20.60
N ILE A 217 21.23 25.40 19.98
CA ILE A 217 20.32 25.48 18.83
C ILE A 217 20.88 24.63 17.70
N ASN A 218 20.02 23.80 17.10
CA ASN A 218 20.31 23.00 15.92
C ASN A 218 19.47 23.52 14.74
N ASP A 219 20.09 24.36 13.92
CA ASP A 219 19.43 24.98 12.76
C ASP A 219 19.22 24.05 11.58
N ALA A 220 19.87 22.88 11.56
CA ALA A 220 19.78 21.92 10.45
C ALA A 220 18.43 21.21 10.39
N LEU A 221 17.73 21.10 11.55
CA LEU A 221 16.46 20.38 11.68
C LEU A 221 15.29 21.31 11.99
N LEU A 222 15.24 22.47 11.36
CA LEU A 222 14.14 23.41 11.52
C LEU A 222 13.02 23.11 10.51
N VAL A 223 11.79 22.97 11.01
CA VAL A 223 10.59 22.78 10.17
C VAL A 223 10.50 23.84 9.06
N PRO A 224 10.73 25.15 9.28
CA PRO A 224 10.70 26.14 8.22
C PRO A 224 11.62 25.85 7.03
N ASN A 225 12.70 25.09 7.23
CA ASN A 225 13.68 24.80 6.17
C ASN A 225 13.19 23.73 5.17
N PHE A 226 12.16 22.98 5.52
CA PHE A 226 11.64 21.88 4.68
C PHE A 226 10.10 21.83 4.58
N TYR A 227 9.41 22.73 5.25
CA TYR A 227 7.94 22.74 5.27
C TYR A 227 7.33 22.87 3.87
N ASP A 228 7.93 23.69 3.00
CA ASP A 228 7.46 23.94 1.63
C ASP A 228 7.92 22.87 0.63
N LYS A 229 8.75 21.93 1.06
CA LYS A 229 9.27 20.86 0.20
C LYS A 229 8.35 19.65 0.20
N PHE A 230 8.45 18.86 -0.87
CA PHE A 230 7.73 17.60 -0.91
C PHE A 230 8.33 16.54 0.02
N CYS A 231 9.60 16.71 0.44
CA CYS A 231 10.32 15.79 1.30
C CYS A 231 11.55 16.48 1.91
N PHE A 232 11.95 16.07 3.13
CA PHE A 232 13.11 16.62 3.86
C PHE A 232 14.44 16.43 3.14
N THR A 233 14.63 15.29 2.49
CA THR A 233 15.92 14.91 1.88
C THR A 233 16.03 15.23 0.39
N TRP A 234 15.14 16.05 -0.13
CA TRP A 234 15.07 16.32 -1.58
C TRP A 234 15.31 17.79 -1.91
#